data_d67b737586e0a232b1e5a5cd65f4570d
#
_entry.id   d67b737586e0a232b1e5a5cd65f4570d
#
_cell.length_a   1.000
_cell.length_b   1.000
_cell.length_c   1.000
_cell.angle_alpha   90.00
_cell.angle_beta   90.00
_cell.angle_gamma   90.00
#
_symmetry.space_group_name_H-M   'P 1'
#
loop_
_entity.id
_entity.type
_entity.pdbx_description
1 polymer ?
#
loop_
_entity_poly.entity_id
_entity_poly.type
_entity_poly.pdbx_seq_one_letter_code
_entity_poly.pdbx_strand_id
1 'polypeptide(L)'
;SPTHARRQWSLSENGFLRYGFLNDFDKAMLALVRKYKVLEMGYAWNLQMDEGNKTIVFNHDDLVFVFNWHPENSLPDYAIQVPFPGRYKMVLTTESKRFGGKGRLDENGRFFSYPHDYEGGCRLHYMQIYNVNRAATVYKRMKG
;
A
#
# COMPACT_ATOMS: atom_id res chain seq x y z
N SER A 1 2.80 -19.89 0.96
CA SER A 1 4.13 -20.51 0.92
C SER A 1 5.21 -19.45 0.79
N PRO A 2 6.46 -19.74 1.23
CA PRO A 2 7.55 -18.79 1.09
C PRO A 2 7.80 -18.35 -0.36
N THR A 3 7.70 -19.28 -1.29
CA THR A 3 7.88 -18.99 -2.72
C THR A 3 6.81 -18.04 -3.22
N HIS A 4 5.58 -18.23 -2.81
CA HIS A 4 4.46 -17.37 -3.21
C HIS A 4 4.64 -15.95 -2.67
N ALA A 5 4.98 -15.80 -1.40
CA ALA A 5 5.20 -14.49 -0.79
C ALA A 5 6.37 -13.75 -1.45
N ARG A 6 7.46 -14.48 -1.73
CA ARG A 6 8.62 -13.91 -2.41
C ARG A 6 8.27 -13.45 -3.82
N ARG A 7 7.43 -14.21 -4.53
CA ARG A 7 6.98 -13.85 -5.87
C ARG A 7 6.14 -12.56 -5.84
N GLN A 8 5.26 -12.41 -4.86
CA GLN A 8 4.46 -11.21 -4.70
C GLN A 8 5.33 -9.99 -4.44
N TRP A 9 6.35 -10.13 -3.59
CA TRP A 9 7.28 -9.05 -3.32
C TRP A 9 8.01 -8.61 -4.60
N SER A 10 8.47 -9.58 -5.39
CA SER A 10 9.14 -9.30 -6.67
C SER A 10 8.24 -8.59 -7.65
N LEU A 11 6.94 -8.93 -7.70
CA LEU A 11 5.99 -8.24 -8.55
C LEU A 11 5.84 -6.77 -8.15
N SER A 12 5.84 -6.49 -6.85
CA SER A 12 5.76 -5.12 -6.35
C SER A 12 7.00 -4.33 -6.74
N GLU A 13 8.18 -4.91 -6.59
CA GLU A 13 9.44 -4.28 -7.00
C GLU A 13 9.45 -4.00 -8.50
N ASN A 14 9.02 -4.95 -9.31
CA ASN A 14 8.93 -4.78 -10.76
C ASN A 14 7.94 -3.68 -11.12
N GLY A 15 6.86 -3.55 -10.35
CA GLY A 15 5.90 -2.46 -10.52
C GLY A 15 6.58 -1.11 -10.38
N PHE A 16 7.41 -0.93 -9.35
CA PHE A 16 8.19 0.29 -9.17
C PHE A 16 9.08 0.58 -10.38
N LEU A 17 9.83 -0.41 -10.84
CA LEU A 17 10.74 -0.25 -11.96
C LEU A 17 9.99 0.13 -13.23
N ARG A 18 8.81 -0.41 -13.46
CA ARG A 18 7.99 -0.11 -14.64
C ARG A 18 7.51 1.34 -14.67
N TYR A 19 7.28 1.92 -13.51
CA TYR A 19 6.81 3.31 -13.43
C TYR A 19 7.94 4.31 -13.60
N GLY A 20 9.19 3.89 -13.64
CA GLY A 20 10.33 4.78 -13.77
C GLY A 20 10.43 5.74 -12.61
N PHE A 21 10.31 5.23 -11.40
CA PHE A 21 10.35 6.06 -10.19
C PHE A 21 11.69 6.78 -10.06
N LEU A 22 11.63 7.96 -9.45
CA LEU A 22 12.81 8.78 -9.24
C LEU A 22 13.72 8.16 -8.18
N ASN A 23 15.01 8.41 -8.32
CA ASN A 23 16.01 7.93 -7.37
C ASN A 23 15.68 8.33 -5.93
N ASP A 24 15.14 9.53 -5.73
CA ASP A 24 14.77 10.00 -4.38
C ASP A 24 13.67 9.15 -3.77
N PHE A 25 12.69 8.72 -4.57
CA PHE A 25 11.66 7.82 -4.09
C PHE A 25 12.26 6.46 -3.72
N ASP A 26 13.14 5.92 -4.57
CA ASP A 26 13.80 4.65 -4.30
C ASP A 26 14.59 4.70 -3.00
N LYS A 27 15.33 5.80 -2.77
CA LYS A 27 16.07 6.01 -1.53
C LYS A 27 15.14 6.09 -0.32
N ALA A 28 14.02 6.79 -0.45
CA ALA A 28 13.02 6.90 0.61
C ALA A 28 12.40 5.56 0.92
N MET A 29 12.09 4.77 -0.10
CA MET A 29 11.56 3.42 0.06
C MET A 29 12.56 2.51 0.76
N LEU A 30 13.84 2.56 0.36
CA LEU A 30 14.89 1.78 1.02
C LEU A 30 15.05 2.19 2.48
N ALA A 31 15.00 3.48 2.76
CA ALA A 31 15.08 3.99 4.13
C ALA A 31 13.90 3.49 4.97
N LEU A 32 12.69 3.49 4.39
CA LEU A 32 11.49 2.97 5.04
C LEU A 32 11.63 1.48 5.34
N VAL A 33 12.08 0.72 4.36
CA VAL A 33 12.29 -0.74 4.49
C VAL A 33 13.29 -1.03 5.62
N ARG A 34 14.37 -0.26 5.69
CA ARG A 34 15.38 -0.41 6.75
C ARG A 34 14.84 0.00 8.11
N LYS A 35 14.16 1.16 8.17
CA LYS A 35 13.64 1.69 9.42
C LYS A 35 12.68 0.71 10.10
N TYR A 36 11.82 0.09 9.34
CA TYR A 36 10.82 -0.83 9.85
C TYR A 36 11.24 -2.30 9.73
N LYS A 37 12.46 -2.56 9.28
CA LYS A 37 13.02 -3.92 9.15
C LYS A 37 12.10 -4.85 8.36
N VAL A 38 11.54 -4.33 7.28
CA VAL A 38 10.53 -5.04 6.48
C VAL A 38 11.05 -6.38 5.98
N LEU A 39 12.30 -6.42 5.51
CA LEU A 39 12.90 -7.63 4.98
C LEU A 39 13.20 -8.67 6.07
N GLU A 40 13.27 -8.26 7.34
CA GLU A 40 13.51 -9.15 8.47
C GLU A 40 12.21 -9.69 9.07
N MET A 41 11.09 -9.06 8.76
CA MET A 41 9.77 -9.38 9.33
C MET A 41 9.10 -10.60 8.72
N GLY A 42 9.78 -11.32 7.85
CA GLY A 42 9.21 -12.47 7.18
C GLY A 42 8.47 -12.09 5.91
N TYR A 43 7.32 -12.70 5.70
CA TYR A 43 6.63 -12.58 4.42
C TYR A 43 5.64 -11.43 4.39
N ALA A 44 5.55 -10.79 3.22
CA ALA A 44 4.47 -9.89 2.95
C ALA A 44 3.17 -10.69 2.82
N TRP A 45 2.11 -10.22 3.46
CA TRP A 45 0.79 -10.83 3.33
C TRP A 45 0.00 -10.10 2.26
N ASN A 46 -0.44 -10.84 1.27
CA ASN A 46 -1.31 -10.29 0.24
C ASN A 46 -2.71 -10.11 0.83
N LEU A 47 -3.12 -8.86 1.00
CA LEU A 47 -4.44 -8.54 1.54
C LEU A 47 -5.49 -8.48 0.45
N GLN A 48 -5.12 -8.00 -0.73
CA GLN A 48 -6.09 -7.75 -1.78
C GLN A 48 -5.39 -7.73 -3.13
N MET A 49 -5.99 -8.41 -4.11
CA MET A 49 -5.53 -8.36 -5.49
C MET A 49 -6.73 -8.08 -6.37
N ASP A 50 -6.75 -6.91 -6.97
CA ASP A 50 -7.85 -6.44 -7.81
C ASP A 50 -7.33 -6.34 -9.24
N GLU A 51 -7.54 -7.40 -10.01
CA GLU A 51 -7.01 -7.47 -11.37
C GLU A 51 -7.66 -6.45 -12.30
N GLY A 52 -8.94 -6.20 -12.14
CA GLY A 52 -9.67 -5.25 -12.98
C GLY A 52 -9.16 -3.84 -12.83
N ASN A 53 -8.84 -3.43 -11.60
CA ASN A 53 -8.33 -2.11 -11.30
C ASN A 53 -6.81 -2.06 -11.20
N LYS A 54 -6.13 -3.18 -11.51
CA LYS A 54 -4.67 -3.28 -11.48
C LYS A 54 -4.08 -2.81 -10.15
N THR A 55 -4.73 -3.19 -9.05
CA THR A 55 -4.33 -2.77 -7.71
C THR A 55 -3.97 -3.98 -6.86
N ILE A 56 -2.83 -3.87 -6.17
CA ILE A 56 -2.38 -4.86 -5.20
C ILE A 56 -2.20 -4.17 -3.86
N VAL A 57 -2.70 -4.81 -2.80
CA VAL A 57 -2.52 -4.36 -1.42
C VAL A 57 -1.87 -5.49 -0.65
N PHE A 58 -0.76 -5.21 0.00
CA PHE A 58 -0.10 -6.18 0.86
C PHE A 58 0.44 -5.48 2.09
N ASN A 59 0.78 -6.24 3.13
CA ASN A 59 1.31 -5.65 4.35
C ASN A 59 2.57 -6.38 4.85
N HIS A 60 3.39 -5.63 5.53
CA HIS A 60 4.42 -6.13 6.44
C HIS A 60 4.09 -5.54 7.79
N ASP A 61 3.59 -6.39 8.71
CA ASP A 61 3.15 -5.96 10.02
C ASP A 61 2.15 -4.80 9.90
N ASP A 62 2.44 -3.63 10.45
CA ASP A 62 1.54 -2.47 10.43
C ASP A 62 1.77 -1.50 9.26
N LEU A 63 2.63 -1.87 8.32
CA LEU A 63 2.81 -1.14 7.06
C LEU A 63 1.93 -1.75 5.98
N VAL A 64 1.17 -0.92 5.30
CA VAL A 64 0.28 -1.34 4.22
C VAL A 64 0.74 -0.67 2.93
N PHE A 65 1.01 -1.49 1.93
CA PHE A 65 1.52 -1.05 0.63
C PHE A 65 0.39 -1.17 -0.39
N VAL A 66 0.16 -0.10 -1.13
CA VAL A 66 -0.85 -0.07 -2.19
C VAL A 66 -0.17 0.30 -3.50
N PHE A 67 -0.29 -0.58 -4.50
CA PHE A 67 0.25 -0.33 -5.83
C PHE A 67 -0.90 -0.37 -6.83
N ASN A 68 -1.07 0.72 -7.60
CA ASN A 68 -2.06 0.78 -8.66
C ASN A 68 -1.34 0.99 -9.98
N TRP A 69 -1.33 -0.03 -10.83
CA TRP A 69 -0.69 0.00 -12.15
C TRP A 69 -1.63 0.43 -13.27
N HIS A 70 -2.88 0.73 -12.95
CA HIS A 70 -3.82 1.08 -14.01
C HIS A 70 -3.33 2.33 -14.76
N PRO A 71 -3.36 2.33 -16.09
CA PRO A 71 -2.86 3.47 -16.84
C PRO A 71 -3.73 4.72 -16.70
N GLU A 72 -5.03 4.58 -16.41
CA GLU A 72 -5.96 5.68 -16.47
C GLU A 72 -6.88 5.82 -15.26
N ASN A 73 -7.29 4.71 -14.65
CA ASN A 73 -8.36 4.75 -13.64
C ASN A 73 -7.87 5.07 -12.24
N SER A 74 -8.38 6.17 -11.72
CA SER A 74 -8.26 6.53 -10.30
C SER A 74 -9.63 6.32 -9.65
N LEU A 75 -9.65 5.76 -8.46
CA LEU A 75 -10.87 5.33 -7.80
C LEU A 75 -11.02 6.03 -6.45
N PRO A 76 -11.94 7.00 -6.34
CA PRO A 76 -12.23 7.59 -5.03
C PRO A 76 -12.95 6.59 -4.14
N ASP A 77 -12.80 6.76 -2.83
CA ASP A 77 -13.48 5.93 -1.84
C ASP A 77 -13.26 4.43 -2.05
N TYR A 78 -12.06 4.07 -2.46
CA TYR A 78 -11.70 2.69 -2.74
C TYR A 78 -11.38 1.97 -1.42
N ALA A 79 -12.10 0.90 -1.14
CA ALA A 79 -11.90 0.14 0.09
C ALA A 79 -10.71 -0.80 -0.06
N ILE A 80 -9.74 -0.67 0.83
CA ILE A 80 -8.63 -1.62 0.92
C ILE A 80 -8.69 -2.36 2.24
N GLN A 81 -8.36 -3.64 2.19
CA GLN A 81 -8.24 -4.42 3.41
C GLN A 81 -6.98 -4.00 4.16
N VAL A 82 -7.11 -3.88 5.48
CA VAL A 82 -5.98 -3.58 6.36
C VAL A 82 -5.81 -4.71 7.38
N PRO A 83 -4.57 -4.95 7.85
CA PRO A 83 -4.30 -6.10 8.70
C PRO A 83 -4.85 -5.95 10.12
N PHE A 84 -4.95 -4.73 10.62
CA PHE A 84 -5.36 -4.47 12.00
C PHE A 84 -6.35 -3.32 12.07
N PRO A 85 -7.29 -3.36 13.02
CA PRO A 85 -8.18 -2.22 13.23
C PRO A 85 -7.41 -1.04 13.79
N GLY A 86 -7.87 0.17 13.49
CA GLY A 86 -7.31 1.38 14.04
C GLY A 86 -7.18 2.50 13.04
N ARG A 87 -6.27 3.42 13.36
CA ARG A 87 -6.01 4.59 12.53
C ARG A 87 -4.73 4.38 11.74
N TYR A 88 -4.71 4.90 10.53
CA TYR A 88 -3.56 4.82 9.63
C TYR A 88 -3.19 6.21 9.14
N LYS A 89 -1.91 6.39 8.82
CA LYS A 89 -1.42 7.59 8.17
C LYS A 89 -0.59 7.21 6.95
N MET A 90 -0.53 8.10 5.97
CA MET A 90 0.33 7.94 4.81
C MET A 90 1.76 8.27 5.22
N VAL A 91 2.71 7.40 4.90
CA VAL A 91 4.13 7.63 5.23
C VAL A 91 4.99 7.81 4.00
N LEU A 92 4.53 7.36 2.83
CA LEU A 92 5.26 7.50 1.58
C LEU A 92 4.29 7.39 0.41
N THR A 93 4.49 8.23 -0.61
CA THR A 93 3.71 8.11 -1.84
C THR A 93 4.49 8.69 -3.02
N THR A 94 4.35 8.04 -4.18
CA THR A 94 4.89 8.56 -5.44
C THR A 94 4.19 9.84 -5.88
N GLU A 95 3.02 10.17 -5.31
CA GLU A 95 2.30 11.41 -5.61
C GLU A 95 2.93 12.63 -4.99
N SER A 96 3.84 12.46 -4.05
CA SER A 96 4.56 13.58 -3.44
C SER A 96 5.36 14.35 -4.49
N LYS A 97 5.26 15.68 -4.43
CA LYS A 97 5.97 16.54 -5.38
C LYS A 97 7.47 16.43 -5.25
N ARG A 98 7.98 16.06 -4.10
CA ARG A 98 9.42 15.85 -3.90
C ARG A 98 9.97 14.70 -4.75
N PHE A 99 9.10 13.79 -5.23
CA PHE A 99 9.44 12.70 -6.13
C PHE A 99 8.97 12.95 -7.56
N GLY A 100 8.55 14.18 -7.87
CA GLY A 100 8.00 14.50 -9.19
C GLY A 100 6.56 14.07 -9.39
N GLY A 101 5.86 13.73 -8.32
CA GLY A 101 4.47 13.32 -8.37
C GLY A 101 3.53 14.49 -8.66
N LYS A 102 2.28 14.16 -8.96
CA LYS A 102 1.26 15.12 -9.34
C LYS A 102 0.57 15.81 -8.15
N GLY A 103 0.82 15.33 -6.94
CA GLY A 103 0.23 15.92 -5.74
C GLY A 103 -1.26 15.67 -5.59
N ARG A 104 -1.76 14.56 -6.11
CA ARG A 104 -3.20 14.23 -6.06
C ARG A 104 -3.67 13.69 -4.72
N LEU A 105 -2.75 13.35 -3.82
CA LEU A 105 -3.06 12.80 -2.51
C LEU A 105 -2.68 13.78 -1.40
N ASP A 106 -3.52 13.82 -0.36
CA ASP A 106 -3.21 14.56 0.87
C ASP A 106 -2.32 13.69 1.76
N GLU A 107 -1.04 14.01 1.81
CA GLU A 107 -0.06 13.24 2.58
C GLU A 107 -0.28 13.36 4.09
N ASN A 108 -1.04 14.34 4.53
CA ASN A 108 -1.34 14.57 5.95
C ASN A 108 -2.70 13.99 6.37
N GLY A 109 -3.39 13.33 5.46
CA GLY A 109 -4.67 12.72 5.73
C GLY A 109 -4.59 11.65 6.82
N ARG A 110 -5.72 11.43 7.46
CA ARG A 110 -5.87 10.36 8.45
C ARG A 110 -6.95 9.42 7.97
N PHE A 111 -6.70 8.13 8.18
CA PHE A 111 -7.57 7.07 7.70
C PHE A 111 -8.01 6.23 8.88
N PHE A 112 -9.28 5.82 8.87
CA PHE A 112 -9.87 5.07 9.96
C PHE A 112 -10.40 3.76 9.41
N SER A 113 -9.99 2.66 10.03
CA SER A 113 -10.51 1.37 9.62
C SER A 113 -11.94 1.18 10.11
N TYR A 114 -12.67 0.33 9.41
CA TYR A 114 -14.00 -0.09 9.80
C TYR A 114 -14.13 -1.60 9.61
N PRO A 115 -14.91 -2.28 10.44
CA PRO A 115 -15.09 -3.72 10.31
C PRO A 115 -16.12 -4.06 9.24
N HIS A 116 -15.95 -5.21 8.63
CA HIS A 116 -16.97 -5.81 7.79
C HIS A 116 -17.11 -7.28 8.18
N ASP A 117 -18.33 -7.67 8.52
CA ASP A 117 -18.61 -9.04 8.94
C ASP A 117 -19.10 -9.85 7.75
N TYR A 118 -18.39 -10.95 7.48
CA TYR A 118 -18.76 -11.92 6.45
C TYR A 118 -19.48 -13.10 7.08
N GLU A 119 -20.20 -13.85 6.26
CA GLU A 119 -20.83 -15.08 6.70
C GLU A 119 -19.79 -16.04 7.28
N GLY A 120 -20.18 -16.81 8.27
CA GLY A 120 -19.28 -17.74 8.94
C GLY A 120 -18.47 -17.13 10.07
N GLY A 121 -18.79 -15.88 10.46
CA GLY A 121 -18.14 -15.23 11.59
C GLY A 121 -16.79 -14.61 11.29
N CYS A 122 -16.45 -14.47 10.02
CA CYS A 122 -15.20 -13.81 9.62
C CYS A 122 -15.38 -12.29 9.63
N ARG A 123 -14.53 -11.59 10.39
CA ARG A 123 -14.51 -10.14 10.41
C ARG A 123 -13.19 -9.65 9.83
N LEU A 124 -13.27 -8.82 8.80
CA LEU A 124 -12.12 -8.17 8.21
C LEU A 124 -12.24 -6.66 8.41
N HIS A 125 -11.13 -5.97 8.31
CA HIS A 125 -11.06 -4.53 8.49
C HIS A 125 -10.63 -3.88 7.18
N TYR A 126 -11.24 -2.73 6.89
CA TYR A 126 -11.00 -1.98 5.66
C TYR A 126 -10.82 -0.51 5.98
N MET A 127 -10.20 0.23 5.08
CA MET A 127 -10.25 1.69 5.09
C MET A 127 -10.43 2.18 3.66
N GLN A 128 -11.01 3.36 3.50
CA GLN A 128 -11.24 3.96 2.19
C GLN A 128 -10.11 4.92 1.86
N ILE A 129 -9.60 4.81 0.64
CA ILE A 129 -8.54 5.68 0.13
C ILE A 129 -8.93 6.23 -1.24
N TYR A 130 -8.26 7.29 -1.64
CA TYR A 130 -8.25 7.68 -3.05
C TYR A 130 -7.15 6.86 -3.73
N ASN A 131 -7.56 5.89 -4.53
CA ASN A 131 -6.66 4.96 -5.20
C ASN A 131 -6.28 5.52 -6.56
N VAL A 132 -5.21 6.32 -6.61
CA VAL A 132 -4.81 7.00 -7.84
C VAL A 132 -4.01 6.07 -8.75
N ASN A 133 -4.24 6.23 -10.04
CA ASN A 133 -3.56 5.43 -11.05
C ASN A 133 -2.06 5.72 -11.09
N ARG A 134 -1.28 4.72 -11.48
CA ARG A 134 0.19 4.82 -11.60
C ARG A 134 0.84 5.38 -10.35
N ALA A 135 0.41 4.87 -9.20
CA ALA A 135 0.94 5.34 -7.92
C ALA A 135 1.24 4.18 -6.99
N ALA A 136 2.23 4.40 -6.15
CA ALA A 136 2.56 3.52 -5.04
C ALA A 136 2.48 4.33 -3.76
N THR A 137 1.81 3.81 -2.75
CA THR A 137 1.61 4.51 -1.49
C THR A 137 1.76 3.54 -0.33
N VAL A 138 2.36 4.02 0.74
CA VAL A 138 2.56 3.23 1.95
C VAL A 138 1.86 3.94 3.11
N TYR A 139 1.07 3.17 3.84
CA TYR A 139 0.37 3.62 5.03
C TYR A 139 0.94 2.89 6.24
N LYS A 140 0.90 3.54 7.39
CA LYS A 140 1.33 2.95 8.65
C LYS A 140 0.24 3.10 9.68
N ARG A 141 -0.03 2.02 10.40
CA ARG A 141 -0.96 2.07 11.53
C ARG A 141 -0.39 2.96 12.64
N MET A 142 -1.21 3.84 13.14
CA MET A 142 -0.85 4.74 14.24
C MET A 142 -1.08 4.01 15.57
N LYS A 143 -0.13 4.13 16.46
CA LYS A 143 -0.27 3.58 17.81
C LYS A 143 -1.00 4.58 18.70
N GLY A 144 -1.80 4.07 19.59
CA GLY A 144 -2.47 4.88 20.60
C GLY A 144 -3.96 4.96 20.52
#